data_dae338c0df63bfda949cfbea16523649
#
_entry.id   dae338c0df63bfda949cfbea16523649
#
_cell.length_a   1.000
_cell.length_b   1.000
_cell.length_c   1.000
_cell.angle_alpha   90.00
_cell.angle_beta   90.00
_cell.angle_gamma   90.00
#
_symmetry.space_group_name_H-M   'P 1'
#
loop_
_entity.id
_entity.type
_entity.pdbx_description
1 polymer ?
#
loop_
_entity_poly.entity_id
_entity_poly.type
_entity_poly.pdbx_seq_one_letter_code
_entity_poly.pdbx_strand_id
1 'polypeptide(L)'
;MEDYVGKVVYYSMEKNSKTFTKDDFYTVTLACPKCSHKINYEYYNIENIGKFHCTNCDYKSVKKANTTVREIDFENHTFRCAGNTYKVTYMNPFYVYNYALAIAICKKYNIGYEDIQKGFETFKNPADRREVYHYKGKTIHYLRIKQENPETMQNALDTIARDNTKKAIFMGLYEIKDFPPAYTNTFYFFDCDFKKCVSDLVEEYVCFSKTVAYDTANRMIYAGAKENKIKVYDVEDDFDLIFEDLDKLKTDNIYIITGMKPYKKIKEFFKKGDNNE
;
A
#
# COMPACT_ATOMS: atom_id res chain seq x y z
N MET A 1 8.67 14.35 -22.41
CA MET A 1 8.63 15.72 -21.83
C MET A 1 9.36 16.78 -22.69
N GLU A 2 9.99 16.36 -23.77
CA GLU A 2 10.70 17.28 -24.66
C GLU A 2 9.79 18.30 -25.37
N ASP A 3 8.51 17.98 -25.53
CA ASP A 3 7.53 18.85 -26.19
C ASP A 3 6.73 19.74 -25.21
N TYR A 4 7.03 19.69 -23.89
CA TYR A 4 6.32 20.51 -22.92
C TYR A 4 6.92 21.91 -22.81
N VAL A 5 6.17 22.91 -23.22
CA VAL A 5 6.58 24.35 -23.23
C VAL A 5 6.44 25.02 -21.85
N GLY A 6 5.87 24.35 -20.86
CA GLY A 6 5.64 24.88 -19.52
C GLY A 6 6.83 24.74 -18.58
N LYS A 7 6.75 25.44 -17.43
CA LYS A 7 7.76 25.34 -16.36
C LYS A 7 7.54 24.05 -15.55
N VAL A 8 8.51 23.14 -15.58
CA VAL A 8 8.50 21.91 -14.77
C VAL A 8 9.06 22.21 -13.38
N VAL A 9 8.35 21.75 -12.34
CA VAL A 9 8.77 21.83 -10.95
C VAL A 9 8.96 20.41 -10.42
N TYR A 10 10.18 20.10 -10.01
CA TYR A 10 10.52 18.80 -9.44
C TYR A 10 10.40 18.81 -7.93
N TYR A 11 9.86 17.74 -7.38
CA TYR A 11 9.86 17.48 -5.95
C TYR A 11 10.44 16.08 -5.65
N SER A 12 11.03 15.92 -4.49
CA SER A 12 11.73 14.70 -4.11
C SER A 12 11.75 14.47 -2.60
N MET A 13 12.21 13.29 -2.24
CA MET A 13 12.53 12.90 -0.88
C MET A 13 13.97 12.40 -0.83
N GLU A 14 14.70 12.77 0.20
CA GLU A 14 16.05 12.28 0.47
C GLU A 14 16.07 10.79 0.86
N LYS A 15 17.24 10.16 0.79
CA LYS A 15 17.48 8.85 1.39
C LYS A 15 17.15 8.88 2.89
N ASN A 16 16.44 7.87 3.39
CA ASN A 16 15.93 7.83 4.75
C ASN A 16 15.92 6.40 5.31
N SER A 17 15.46 6.21 6.54
CA SER A 17 15.45 4.90 7.22
C SER A 17 14.53 3.85 6.56
N LYS A 18 13.62 4.24 5.68
CA LYS A 18 12.75 3.34 4.91
C LYS A 18 13.24 3.10 3.48
N THR A 19 14.34 3.73 3.08
CA THR A 19 14.95 3.53 1.77
C THR A 19 15.49 2.11 1.66
N PHE A 20 15.32 1.48 0.52
CA PHE A 20 15.71 0.09 0.28
C PHE A 20 16.37 -0.08 -1.08
N THR A 21 17.01 -1.22 -1.27
CA THR A 21 17.47 -1.74 -2.54
C THR A 21 16.67 -2.97 -2.91
N LYS A 22 16.50 -3.24 -4.20
CA LYS A 22 15.85 -4.46 -4.70
C LYS A 22 16.93 -5.41 -5.17
N ASP A 23 16.78 -6.69 -4.86
CA ASP A 23 17.58 -7.74 -5.47
C ASP A 23 17.23 -7.88 -6.95
N ASP A 24 18.16 -8.35 -7.77
CA ASP A 24 17.95 -8.52 -9.22
C ASP A 24 16.76 -9.42 -9.55
N PHE A 25 16.42 -10.35 -8.67
CA PHE A 25 15.27 -11.24 -8.82
C PHE A 25 13.91 -10.52 -8.76
N TYR A 26 13.79 -9.45 -7.94
CA TYR A 26 12.54 -8.67 -7.79
C TYR A 26 12.57 -7.34 -8.56
N THR A 27 13.62 -7.11 -9.34
CA THR A 27 13.76 -5.88 -10.10
C THR A 27 12.94 -5.98 -11.37
N VAL A 28 11.76 -5.37 -11.40
CA VAL A 28 11.15 -5.03 -12.68
C VAL A 28 12.11 -4.09 -13.39
N THR A 29 12.75 -4.59 -14.43
CA THR A 29 13.69 -3.81 -15.22
C THR A 29 12.91 -2.78 -16.02
N LEU A 30 12.87 -1.54 -15.53
CA LEU A 30 12.28 -0.45 -16.28
C LEU A 30 13.17 -0.08 -17.45
N ALA A 31 12.55 -0.01 -18.62
CA ALA A 31 13.22 0.47 -19.82
C ALA A 31 13.35 2.01 -19.78
N CYS A 32 14.50 2.50 -20.18
CA CYS A 32 14.71 3.94 -20.33
C CYS A 32 13.77 4.53 -21.40
N PRO A 33 12.99 5.58 -21.09
CA PRO A 33 12.06 6.18 -22.05
C PRO A 33 12.78 6.88 -23.23
N LYS A 34 14.09 7.16 -23.11
CA LYS A 34 14.89 7.77 -24.18
C LYS A 34 15.52 6.76 -25.13
N CYS A 35 16.01 5.62 -24.62
CA CYS A 35 16.83 4.71 -25.41
C CYS A 35 16.51 3.23 -25.17
N SER A 36 15.48 2.91 -24.41
CA SER A 36 15.00 1.55 -24.10
C SER A 36 15.98 0.64 -23.34
N HIS A 37 17.16 1.13 -22.96
CA HIS A 37 18.11 0.37 -22.16
C HIS A 37 17.67 0.32 -20.68
N LYS A 38 18.28 -0.58 -19.92
CA LYS A 38 18.00 -0.79 -18.50
C LYS A 38 18.21 0.50 -17.67
N ILE A 39 17.30 0.76 -16.75
CA ILE A 39 17.47 1.78 -15.69
C ILE A 39 18.00 1.07 -14.44
N ASN A 40 19.11 1.56 -13.90
CA ASN A 40 19.66 1.12 -12.63
C ASN A 40 19.27 2.11 -11.51
N TYR A 41 18.81 1.56 -10.38
CA TYR A 41 18.52 2.33 -9.18
C TYR A 41 19.66 2.20 -8.17
N GLU A 42 20.11 3.33 -7.65
CA GLU A 42 21.02 3.35 -6.50
C GLU A 42 20.27 3.01 -5.22
N TYR A 43 19.00 3.45 -5.11
CA TYR A 43 18.07 3.13 -4.05
C TYR A 43 16.65 3.47 -4.46
N TYR A 44 15.72 2.88 -3.74
CA TYR A 44 14.28 3.15 -3.84
C TYR A 44 13.78 3.79 -2.55
N ASN A 45 12.97 4.82 -2.67
CA ASN A 45 12.19 5.40 -1.56
C ASN A 45 10.79 4.78 -1.47
N ILE A 46 10.21 4.50 -2.64
CA ILE A 46 8.95 3.78 -2.85
C ILE A 46 9.15 3.03 -4.16
N GLU A 47 8.62 1.83 -4.27
CA GLU A 47 8.56 0.99 -5.49
C GLU A 47 9.57 1.32 -6.61
N ASN A 48 9.17 2.19 -7.55
CA ASN A 48 9.98 2.64 -8.68
C ASN A 48 10.34 4.13 -8.59
N ILE A 49 10.25 4.71 -7.41
CA ILE A 49 10.65 6.08 -7.14
C ILE A 49 11.88 6.08 -6.24
N GLY A 50 12.95 6.65 -6.76
CA GLY A 50 14.23 6.68 -6.06
C GLY A 50 15.31 7.37 -6.87
N LYS A 51 16.55 7.07 -6.60
CA LYS A 51 17.67 7.60 -7.33
C LYS A 51 18.11 6.60 -8.38
N PHE A 52 18.07 7.00 -9.64
CA PHE A 52 18.34 6.13 -10.78
C PHE A 52 19.19 6.79 -11.86
N HIS A 53 19.76 5.96 -12.73
CA HIS A 53 20.40 6.37 -13.98
C HIS A 53 20.20 5.30 -15.06
N CYS A 54 20.18 5.73 -16.31
CA CYS A 54 20.20 4.82 -17.46
C CYS A 54 21.61 4.24 -17.66
N THR A 55 21.68 2.96 -18.05
CA THR A 55 22.97 2.30 -18.34
C THR A 55 23.63 2.75 -19.63
N ASN A 56 22.91 3.42 -20.54
CA ASN A 56 23.36 3.75 -21.88
C ASN A 56 23.33 5.24 -22.25
N CYS A 57 22.41 6.03 -21.66
CA CYS A 57 22.30 7.45 -21.99
C CYS A 57 22.29 8.32 -20.73
N ASP A 58 22.15 9.63 -20.90
CA ASP A 58 22.18 10.63 -19.83
C ASP A 58 20.89 10.70 -18.99
N TYR A 59 19.89 9.86 -19.29
CA TYR A 59 18.63 9.85 -18.55
C TYR A 59 18.85 9.36 -17.11
N LYS A 60 18.55 10.21 -16.17
CA LYS A 60 18.71 9.95 -14.73
C LYS A 60 17.79 10.81 -13.89
N SER A 61 17.65 10.44 -12.62
CA SER A 61 16.96 11.28 -11.65
C SER A 61 17.59 12.69 -11.57
N VAL A 62 16.76 13.70 -11.37
CA VAL A 62 17.21 15.09 -11.31
C VAL A 62 18.23 15.30 -10.18
N LYS A 63 19.30 16.02 -10.46
CA LYS A 63 20.38 16.24 -9.49
C LYS A 63 19.91 17.05 -8.29
N LYS A 64 19.00 18.02 -8.52
CA LYS A 64 18.44 18.89 -7.47
C LYS A 64 16.98 19.20 -7.80
N ALA A 65 16.07 18.70 -6.98
CA ALA A 65 14.66 19.07 -7.09
C ALA A 65 14.41 20.47 -6.49
N ASN A 66 13.34 21.11 -6.98
CA ASN A 66 12.92 22.45 -6.49
C ASN A 66 12.41 22.38 -5.04
N THR A 67 11.82 21.23 -4.68
CA THR A 67 11.32 20.97 -3.34
C THR A 67 11.81 19.58 -2.91
N THR A 68 12.57 19.50 -1.84
CA THR A 68 13.09 18.23 -1.31
C THR A 68 12.76 18.12 0.15
N VAL A 69 12.12 17.02 0.52
CA VAL A 69 11.89 16.63 1.92
C VAL A 69 13.15 15.96 2.46
N ARG A 70 13.58 16.39 3.65
CA ARG A 70 14.81 15.97 4.32
C ARG A 70 14.55 15.67 5.78
N GLU A 71 15.55 15.14 6.48
CA GLU A 71 15.51 14.92 7.93
C GLU A 71 14.19 14.25 8.35
N ILE A 72 13.88 13.12 7.70
CA ILE A 72 12.60 12.43 7.82
C ILE A 72 12.64 11.52 9.04
N ASP A 73 11.80 11.83 10.03
CA ASP A 73 11.60 11.04 11.24
C ASP A 73 10.22 10.39 11.22
N PHE A 74 10.19 9.09 10.90
CA PHE A 74 8.95 8.32 10.81
C PHE A 74 8.34 7.98 12.17
N GLU A 75 9.11 8.07 13.26
CA GLU A 75 8.63 7.77 14.60
C GLU A 75 7.93 8.97 15.21
N ASN A 76 8.55 10.15 15.08
CA ASN A 76 8.00 11.40 15.59
C ASN A 76 7.05 12.11 14.61
N HIS A 77 6.86 11.55 13.42
CA HIS A 77 6.04 12.10 12.35
C HIS A 77 6.45 13.52 11.93
N THR A 78 7.75 13.74 11.78
CA THR A 78 8.30 15.03 11.39
C THR A 78 9.22 14.92 10.18
N PHE A 79 9.31 16.01 9.44
CA PHE A 79 10.29 16.16 8.37
C PHE A 79 10.61 17.63 8.11
N ARG A 80 11.74 17.88 7.46
CA ARG A 80 12.14 19.23 7.07
C ARG A 80 11.96 19.45 5.58
N CYS A 81 11.38 20.60 5.20
CA CYS A 81 11.21 20.97 3.82
C CYS A 81 11.19 22.51 3.67
N ALA A 82 11.87 23.03 2.64
CA ALA A 82 11.87 24.45 2.34
C ALA A 82 12.29 25.36 3.50
N GLY A 83 13.16 24.90 4.39
CA GLY A 83 13.66 25.65 5.55
C GLY A 83 12.84 25.47 6.82
N ASN A 84 11.67 24.85 6.76
CA ASN A 84 10.77 24.64 7.90
C ASN A 84 10.70 23.17 8.30
N THR A 85 10.37 22.91 9.58
CA THR A 85 10.05 21.58 10.09
C THR A 85 8.54 21.42 10.17
N TYR A 86 8.01 20.36 9.55
CA TYR A 86 6.59 20.04 9.55
C TYR A 86 6.31 18.84 10.43
N LYS A 87 5.22 18.89 11.17
CA LYS A 87 4.64 17.76 11.91
C LYS A 87 3.35 17.32 11.23
N VAL A 88 3.18 16.01 11.06
CA VAL A 88 2.07 15.45 10.28
C VAL A 88 1.38 14.32 11.03
N THR A 89 0.11 14.10 10.73
CA THR A 89 -0.68 13.03 11.36
C THR A 89 -0.32 11.65 10.78
N TYR A 90 -0.11 11.57 9.47
CA TYR A 90 0.15 10.31 8.78
C TYR A 90 1.55 10.32 8.20
N MET A 91 2.34 9.30 8.52
CA MET A 91 3.74 9.25 8.13
C MET A 91 4.12 7.88 7.55
N ASN A 92 4.34 7.85 6.26
CA ASN A 92 5.01 6.78 5.53
C ASN A 92 5.64 7.37 4.27
N PRO A 93 6.51 6.66 3.54
CA PRO A 93 7.18 7.22 2.37
C PRO A 93 6.22 7.80 1.32
N PHE A 94 5.05 7.21 1.17
CA PHE A 94 4.01 7.66 0.24
C PHE A 94 3.46 9.04 0.62
N TYR A 95 3.12 9.22 1.90
CA TYR A 95 2.65 10.50 2.41
C TYR A 95 3.72 11.58 2.33
N VAL A 96 4.99 11.23 2.55
CA VAL A 96 6.09 12.19 2.43
C VAL A 96 6.18 12.77 1.02
N TYR A 97 6.00 11.97 -0.04
CA TYR A 97 5.92 12.50 -1.41
C TYR A 97 4.70 13.36 -1.64
N ASN A 98 3.54 13.00 -1.08
CA ASN A 98 2.33 13.81 -1.18
C ASN A 98 2.51 15.17 -0.46
N TYR A 99 3.15 15.20 0.70
CA TYR A 99 3.50 16.44 1.39
C TYR A 99 4.50 17.28 0.60
N ALA A 100 5.51 16.65 -0.01
CA ALA A 100 6.47 17.35 -0.87
C ALA A 100 5.76 18.04 -2.05
N LEU A 101 4.82 17.34 -2.69
CA LEU A 101 4.00 17.90 -3.77
C LEU A 101 3.11 19.05 -3.26
N ALA A 102 2.41 18.84 -2.14
CA ALA A 102 1.55 19.87 -1.56
C ALA A 102 2.35 21.13 -1.22
N ILE A 103 3.52 21.01 -0.59
CA ILE A 103 4.41 22.14 -0.30
C ILE A 103 4.88 22.83 -1.59
N ALA A 104 5.24 22.05 -2.63
CA ALA A 104 5.67 22.61 -3.91
C ALA A 104 4.56 23.46 -4.56
N ILE A 105 3.31 22.99 -4.50
CA ILE A 105 2.13 23.72 -4.99
C ILE A 105 1.89 24.98 -4.13
N CYS A 106 1.83 24.81 -2.81
CA CYS A 106 1.58 25.92 -1.88
C CYS A 106 2.60 27.05 -2.06
N LYS A 107 3.89 26.70 -2.22
CA LYS A 107 4.94 27.69 -2.50
C LYS A 107 4.71 28.46 -3.81
N LYS A 108 4.21 27.79 -4.84
CA LYS A 108 3.89 28.44 -6.10
C LYS A 108 2.76 29.49 -5.95
N TYR A 109 1.84 29.28 -5.02
CA TYR A 109 0.74 30.18 -4.72
C TYR A 109 1.00 31.09 -3.51
N ASN A 110 2.26 31.18 -3.04
CA ASN A 110 2.69 32.00 -1.91
C ASN A 110 1.92 31.71 -0.60
N ILE A 111 1.49 30.48 -0.40
CA ILE A 111 0.87 30.05 0.86
C ILE A 111 1.99 29.88 1.90
N GLY A 112 1.80 30.49 3.07
CA GLY A 112 2.78 30.53 4.16
C GLY A 112 2.93 29.20 4.89
N TYR A 113 4.01 29.08 5.67
CA TYR A 113 4.30 27.89 6.47
C TYR A 113 3.17 27.55 7.44
N GLU A 114 2.66 28.53 8.17
CA GLU A 114 1.63 28.33 9.19
C GLU A 114 0.34 27.72 8.63
N ASP A 115 -0.08 28.17 7.44
CA ASP A 115 -1.28 27.65 6.77
C ASP A 115 -1.05 26.21 6.28
N ILE A 116 0.14 25.93 5.75
CA ILE A 116 0.51 24.58 5.31
C ILE A 116 0.56 23.63 6.52
N GLN A 117 1.19 24.03 7.62
CA GLN A 117 1.28 23.25 8.85
C GLN A 117 -0.11 22.95 9.43
N LYS A 118 -0.96 23.97 9.53
CA LYS A 118 -2.35 23.80 9.95
C LYS A 118 -3.13 22.84 9.04
N GLY A 119 -2.92 22.93 7.72
CA GLY A 119 -3.50 21.99 6.77
C GLY A 119 -3.06 20.55 7.01
N PHE A 120 -1.79 20.32 7.33
CA PHE A 120 -1.27 18.99 7.63
C PHE A 120 -1.77 18.41 8.96
N GLU A 121 -1.93 19.25 9.98
CA GLU A 121 -2.48 18.87 11.29
C GLU A 121 -3.96 18.52 11.21
N THR A 122 -4.71 19.24 10.41
CA THR A 122 -6.15 19.05 10.23
C THR A 122 -6.50 18.00 9.17
N PHE A 123 -5.52 17.56 8.37
CA PHE A 123 -5.72 16.56 7.34
C PHE A 123 -6.21 15.24 7.93
N LYS A 124 -7.38 14.83 7.50
CA LYS A 124 -7.91 13.50 7.79
C LYS A 124 -7.71 12.63 6.57
N ASN A 125 -7.10 11.47 6.77
CA ASN A 125 -7.00 10.49 5.70
C ASN A 125 -8.44 10.21 5.20
N PRO A 126 -8.71 10.33 3.90
CA PRO A 126 -10.00 9.91 3.38
C PRO A 126 -10.29 8.50 3.90
N ALA A 127 -11.39 8.37 4.65
CA ALA A 127 -11.94 7.07 5.00
C ALA A 127 -11.92 6.22 3.73
N ASP A 128 -11.75 4.92 3.84
CA ASP A 128 -11.80 3.97 2.73
C ASP A 128 -10.50 3.19 2.44
N ARG A 129 -9.35 3.54 3.00
CA ARG A 129 -8.12 2.77 2.75
C ARG A 129 -7.68 1.91 3.93
N ARG A 130 -7.92 2.41 5.13
CA ARG A 130 -7.67 1.68 6.39
C ARG A 130 -8.76 2.09 7.36
N GLU A 131 -9.62 1.16 7.68
CA GLU A 131 -10.68 1.35 8.68
C GLU A 131 -10.51 0.32 9.79
N VAL A 132 -10.97 0.66 10.98
CA VAL A 132 -11.00 -0.25 12.12
C VAL A 132 -12.45 -0.37 12.55
N TYR A 133 -12.91 -1.60 12.71
CA TYR A 133 -14.24 -1.92 13.24
C TYR A 133 -14.08 -2.79 14.49
N HIS A 134 -15.04 -2.73 15.38
CA HIS A 134 -15.19 -3.66 16.48
C HIS A 134 -16.40 -4.55 16.21
N TYR A 135 -16.23 -5.84 16.31
CA TYR A 135 -17.28 -6.80 15.99
C TYR A 135 -17.10 -8.05 16.83
N LYS A 136 -18.10 -8.39 17.67
CA LYS A 136 -18.07 -9.58 18.54
C LYS A 136 -16.77 -9.70 19.34
N GLY A 137 -16.32 -8.63 19.98
CA GLY A 137 -15.09 -8.58 20.76
C GLY A 137 -13.78 -8.64 19.94
N LYS A 138 -13.85 -8.66 18.61
CA LYS A 138 -12.67 -8.65 17.71
C LYS A 138 -12.40 -7.24 17.19
N THR A 139 -11.13 -6.94 16.96
CA THR A 139 -10.70 -5.72 16.29
C THR A 139 -10.43 -6.05 14.82
N ILE A 140 -11.23 -5.49 13.93
CA ILE A 140 -11.18 -5.72 12.49
C ILE A 140 -10.41 -4.59 11.82
N HIS A 141 -9.22 -4.87 11.33
CA HIS A 141 -8.40 -3.95 10.55
C HIS A 141 -8.68 -4.15 9.06
N TYR A 142 -9.51 -3.29 8.50
CA TYR A 142 -9.84 -3.36 7.08
C TYR A 142 -8.84 -2.58 6.23
N LEU A 143 -8.19 -3.26 5.31
CA LEU A 143 -7.18 -2.72 4.40
C LEU A 143 -7.69 -2.83 2.96
N ARG A 144 -8.09 -1.69 2.39
CA ARG A 144 -8.54 -1.68 1.00
C ARG A 144 -7.37 -1.47 0.05
N ILE A 145 -7.16 -2.43 -0.84
CA ILE A 145 -6.30 -2.25 -2.00
C ILE A 145 -7.07 -1.54 -3.12
N LYS A 146 -6.38 -0.69 -3.88
CA LYS A 146 -6.99 0.08 -4.95
C LYS A 146 -6.60 -0.53 -6.30
N GLN A 147 -7.61 -0.84 -7.11
CA GLN A 147 -7.45 -1.28 -8.49
C GLN A 147 -6.50 -2.48 -8.65
N GLU A 148 -6.56 -3.43 -7.70
CA GLU A 148 -5.72 -4.63 -7.76
C GLU A 148 -4.26 -4.30 -8.12
N ASN A 149 -3.73 -3.24 -7.49
CA ASN A 149 -2.42 -2.69 -7.77
C ASN A 149 -1.38 -3.32 -6.82
N PRO A 150 -0.24 -3.82 -7.33
CA PRO A 150 0.80 -4.47 -6.52
C PRO A 150 1.29 -3.60 -5.36
N GLU A 151 1.45 -2.29 -5.58
CA GLU A 151 1.93 -1.37 -4.56
C GLU A 151 0.97 -1.23 -3.39
N THR A 152 -0.33 -1.07 -3.66
CA THR A 152 -1.32 -0.99 -2.59
C THR A 152 -1.48 -2.30 -1.86
N MET A 153 -1.33 -3.43 -2.56
CA MET A 153 -1.28 -4.76 -1.97
C MET A 153 -0.04 -4.94 -1.09
N GLN A 154 1.14 -4.58 -1.58
CA GLN A 154 2.38 -4.67 -0.80
C GLN A 154 2.31 -3.82 0.47
N ASN A 155 1.74 -2.61 0.40
CA ASN A 155 1.54 -1.76 1.57
C ASN A 155 0.60 -2.40 2.61
N ALA A 156 -0.43 -3.12 2.16
CA ALA A 156 -1.31 -3.88 3.06
C ALA A 156 -0.54 -5.03 3.73
N LEU A 157 0.21 -5.82 2.97
CA LEU A 157 1.05 -6.91 3.48
C LEU A 157 2.11 -6.40 4.47
N ASP A 158 2.78 -5.29 4.15
CA ASP A 158 3.77 -4.66 5.02
C ASP A 158 3.16 -4.12 6.32
N THR A 159 1.92 -3.65 6.26
CA THR A 159 1.18 -3.21 7.45
C THR A 159 0.91 -4.37 8.39
N ILE A 160 0.47 -5.50 7.86
CA ILE A 160 0.23 -6.74 8.63
C ILE A 160 1.53 -7.30 9.19
N ALA A 161 2.60 -7.30 8.40
CA ALA A 161 3.90 -7.84 8.80
C ALA A 161 4.55 -7.08 9.98
N ARG A 162 4.26 -5.79 10.11
CA ARG A 162 4.76 -4.96 11.23
C ARG A 162 4.04 -5.19 12.55
N ASP A 163 2.88 -5.79 12.51
CA ASP A 163 2.17 -6.15 13.72
C ASP A 163 2.73 -7.46 14.29
N ASN A 164 3.32 -7.40 15.46
CA ASN A 164 3.93 -8.51 16.17
C ASN A 164 2.95 -9.27 17.09
N THR A 165 1.65 -9.04 16.96
CA THR A 165 0.61 -9.73 17.73
C THR A 165 0.04 -10.93 16.96
N LYS A 166 -0.65 -11.82 17.68
CA LYS A 166 -1.42 -12.89 17.04
C LYS A 166 -2.55 -12.31 16.21
N LYS A 167 -2.81 -12.88 15.05
CA LYS A 167 -3.79 -12.37 14.09
C LYS A 167 -4.37 -13.46 13.19
N ALA A 168 -5.48 -13.16 12.53
CA ALA A 168 -5.96 -13.89 11.37
C ALA A 168 -6.04 -12.93 10.16
N ILE A 169 -5.87 -13.47 8.97
CA ILE A 169 -5.81 -12.68 7.74
C ILE A 169 -6.87 -13.18 6.76
N PHE A 170 -7.79 -12.30 6.40
CA PHE A 170 -8.86 -12.55 5.43
C PHE A 170 -8.52 -11.81 4.13
N MET A 171 -8.50 -12.51 3.02
CA MET A 171 -8.13 -11.98 1.71
C MET A 171 -9.23 -12.21 0.70
N GLY A 172 -10.00 -11.17 0.41
CA GLY A 172 -11.00 -11.13 -0.64
C GLY A 172 -10.45 -10.45 -1.90
N LEU A 173 -9.63 -11.18 -2.65
CA LEU A 173 -8.93 -10.66 -3.81
C LEU A 173 -9.69 -10.99 -5.09
N TYR A 174 -9.44 -10.23 -6.16
CA TYR A 174 -10.16 -10.35 -7.43
C TYR A 174 -9.19 -10.36 -8.60
N GLU A 175 -9.64 -10.91 -9.71
CA GLU A 175 -8.94 -10.82 -10.98
C GLU A 175 -9.01 -9.39 -11.55
N ILE A 176 -7.99 -9.00 -12.29
CA ILE A 176 -8.02 -7.82 -13.16
C ILE A 176 -8.69 -8.25 -14.48
N LYS A 177 -9.68 -7.46 -14.92
CA LYS A 177 -10.35 -7.63 -16.20
C LYS A 177 -9.94 -6.51 -17.13
N ASP A 178 -9.14 -6.85 -18.13
CA ASP A 178 -8.69 -5.90 -19.14
C ASP A 178 -9.73 -5.71 -20.25
N PHE A 179 -9.70 -4.53 -20.85
CA PHE A 179 -10.56 -4.20 -21.99
C PHE A 179 -9.94 -4.63 -23.30
N PRO A 180 -10.83 -4.80 -24.31
CA PRO A 180 -10.87 -5.90 -25.24
C PRO A 180 -9.49 -6.27 -25.80
N PRO A 181 -9.25 -7.56 -25.98
CA PRO A 181 -10.08 -8.68 -25.54
C PRO A 181 -10.03 -8.84 -24.02
N ALA A 182 -11.19 -9.06 -23.41
CA ALA A 182 -11.27 -9.27 -21.97
C ALA A 182 -10.62 -10.60 -21.59
N TYR A 183 -9.44 -10.54 -21.04
CA TYR A 183 -8.82 -11.66 -20.35
C TYR A 183 -8.57 -11.31 -18.89
N THR A 184 -8.66 -12.33 -18.08
CA THR A 184 -8.57 -12.24 -16.64
C THR A 184 -7.15 -12.58 -16.21
N ASN A 185 -6.58 -11.80 -15.30
CA ASN A 185 -5.27 -12.08 -14.74
C ASN A 185 -5.19 -11.70 -13.26
N THR A 186 -4.25 -12.31 -12.57
CA THR A 186 -3.92 -12.07 -11.16
C THR A 186 -2.45 -11.68 -10.97
N PHE A 187 -1.84 -11.07 -11.97
CA PHE A 187 -0.40 -10.79 -12.00
C PHE A 187 0.09 -10.02 -10.78
N TYR A 188 -0.72 -9.11 -10.25
CA TYR A 188 -0.36 -8.36 -9.05
C TYR A 188 -0.11 -9.25 -7.82
N PHE A 189 -0.59 -10.50 -7.78
CA PHE A 189 -0.27 -11.46 -6.72
C PHE A 189 1.21 -11.86 -6.76
N PHE A 190 1.78 -11.94 -7.96
CA PHE A 190 3.17 -12.37 -8.16
C PHE A 190 4.15 -11.23 -7.94
N ASP A 191 3.71 -9.99 -8.15
CA ASP A 191 4.52 -8.79 -7.94
C ASP A 191 4.63 -8.37 -6.47
N CYS A 192 4.00 -9.11 -5.56
CA CYS A 192 3.98 -8.83 -4.13
C CYS A 192 4.67 -9.91 -3.31
N ASP A 193 5.35 -9.50 -2.24
CA ASP A 193 6.00 -10.41 -1.29
C ASP A 193 5.05 -10.86 -0.18
N PHE A 194 4.30 -11.91 -0.44
CA PHE A 194 3.40 -12.54 0.52
C PHE A 194 4.12 -13.25 1.67
N LYS A 195 5.42 -13.58 1.53
CA LYS A 195 6.21 -14.23 2.59
C LYS A 195 6.23 -13.41 3.87
N LYS A 196 6.17 -12.09 3.75
CA LYS A 196 6.12 -11.16 4.89
C LYS A 196 4.93 -11.40 5.83
N CYS A 197 3.82 -11.92 5.30
CA CYS A 197 2.63 -12.23 6.09
C CYS A 197 2.59 -13.67 6.60
N VAL A 198 3.59 -14.50 6.26
CA VAL A 198 3.67 -15.88 6.73
C VAL A 198 4.48 -15.92 8.02
N SER A 199 3.82 -16.23 9.13
CA SER A 199 4.45 -16.36 10.44
C SER A 199 3.65 -17.27 11.37
N ASP A 200 4.27 -17.70 12.45
CA ASP A 200 3.57 -18.48 13.50
C ASP A 200 2.56 -17.63 14.29
N LEU A 201 2.65 -16.29 14.18
CA LEU A 201 1.68 -15.36 14.75
C LEU A 201 0.34 -15.36 14.00
N VAL A 202 0.29 -15.89 12.78
CA VAL A 202 -0.96 -16.02 12.04
C VAL A 202 -1.64 -17.33 12.41
N GLU A 203 -2.84 -17.19 12.98
CA GLU A 203 -3.67 -18.32 13.36
C GLU A 203 -4.29 -18.97 12.13
N GLU A 204 -4.88 -18.16 11.26
CA GLU A 204 -5.60 -18.61 10.07
C GLU A 204 -5.49 -17.61 8.90
N TYR A 205 -5.48 -18.14 7.69
CA TYR A 205 -5.62 -17.42 6.44
C TYR A 205 -6.96 -17.81 5.81
N VAL A 206 -7.82 -16.83 5.57
CA VAL A 206 -9.11 -17.04 4.90
C VAL A 206 -9.06 -16.37 3.54
N CYS A 207 -9.15 -17.18 2.49
CA CYS A 207 -9.16 -16.72 1.10
C CYS A 207 -10.58 -16.80 0.57
N PHE A 208 -11.15 -15.67 0.16
CA PHE A 208 -12.53 -15.64 -0.34
C PHE A 208 -12.65 -14.83 -1.61
N SER A 209 -13.34 -15.35 -2.57
CA SER A 209 -13.71 -14.71 -3.85
C SER A 209 -14.43 -15.74 -4.69
N LYS A 210 -15.36 -15.32 -5.52
CA LYS A 210 -16.02 -16.21 -6.46
C LYS A 210 -15.09 -16.75 -7.56
N THR A 211 -14.01 -16.05 -7.87
CA THR A 211 -13.18 -16.33 -9.05
C THR A 211 -11.76 -16.74 -8.72
N VAL A 212 -11.13 -16.17 -7.69
CA VAL A 212 -9.69 -16.36 -7.43
C VAL A 212 -9.36 -16.75 -5.98
N ALA A 213 -10.31 -17.28 -5.23
CA ALA A 213 -10.07 -17.72 -3.85
C ALA A 213 -8.99 -18.81 -3.78
N TYR A 214 -9.04 -19.77 -4.69
CA TYR A 214 -8.04 -20.85 -4.79
C TYR A 214 -6.68 -20.34 -5.27
N ASP A 215 -6.62 -19.39 -6.19
CA ASP A 215 -5.36 -18.77 -6.61
C ASP A 215 -4.70 -18.02 -5.45
N THR A 216 -5.50 -17.32 -4.65
CA THR A 216 -5.03 -16.65 -3.43
C THR A 216 -4.48 -17.66 -2.42
N ALA A 217 -5.19 -18.77 -2.19
CA ALA A 217 -4.75 -19.84 -1.31
C ALA A 217 -3.43 -20.48 -1.81
N ASN A 218 -3.34 -20.79 -3.10
CA ASN A 218 -2.12 -21.28 -3.72
C ASN A 218 -0.97 -20.30 -3.56
N ARG A 219 -1.24 -19.01 -3.73
CA ARG A 219 -0.21 -17.95 -3.53
C ARG A 219 0.31 -17.95 -2.09
N MET A 220 -0.57 -18.17 -1.10
CA MET A 220 -0.17 -18.30 0.31
C MET A 220 0.67 -19.56 0.56
N ILE A 221 0.33 -20.70 -0.04
CA ILE A 221 1.13 -21.93 0.04
C ILE A 221 2.53 -21.68 -0.55
N TYR A 222 2.64 -21.07 -1.73
CA TYR A 222 3.91 -20.70 -2.34
C TYR A 222 4.72 -19.72 -1.48
N ALA A 223 4.05 -18.88 -0.70
CA ALA A 223 4.71 -18.00 0.25
C ALA A 223 5.22 -18.74 1.50
N GLY A 224 4.83 -20.00 1.71
CA GLY A 224 5.23 -20.84 2.83
C GLY A 224 4.17 -21.00 3.93
N ALA A 225 2.93 -20.56 3.72
CA ALA A 225 1.85 -20.80 4.66
C ALA A 225 1.53 -22.31 4.73
N LYS A 226 1.24 -22.81 5.94
CA LYS A 226 0.85 -24.20 6.14
C LYS A 226 -0.59 -24.39 5.63
N GLU A 227 -0.80 -25.42 4.83
CA GLU A 227 -2.11 -25.72 4.22
C GLU A 227 -3.22 -25.84 5.26
N ASN A 228 -2.94 -26.47 6.41
CA ASN A 228 -3.91 -26.63 7.50
C ASN A 228 -4.31 -25.32 8.21
N LYS A 229 -3.69 -24.20 7.86
CA LYS A 229 -4.06 -22.86 8.33
C LYS A 229 -4.84 -22.08 7.28
N ILE A 230 -5.12 -22.65 6.12
CA ILE A 230 -5.78 -21.96 5.01
C ILE A 230 -7.20 -22.46 4.86
N LYS A 231 -8.17 -21.55 4.88
CA LYS A 231 -9.56 -21.79 4.51
C LYS A 231 -9.89 -21.07 3.22
N VAL A 232 -10.73 -21.70 2.40
CA VAL A 232 -11.14 -21.15 1.11
C VAL A 232 -12.66 -21.12 1.03
N TYR A 233 -13.20 -19.94 0.70
CA TYR A 233 -14.62 -19.75 0.44
C TYR A 233 -14.80 -19.27 -1.00
N ASP A 234 -15.40 -20.12 -1.83
CA ASP A 234 -15.71 -19.82 -3.24
C ASP A 234 -17.01 -19.02 -3.34
N VAL A 235 -17.06 -17.90 -2.62
CA VAL A 235 -18.21 -16.99 -2.57
C VAL A 235 -17.77 -15.54 -2.59
N GLU A 236 -18.60 -14.66 -3.15
CA GLU A 236 -18.24 -13.24 -3.28
C GLU A 236 -18.75 -12.38 -2.13
N ASP A 237 -19.99 -12.59 -1.70
CA ASP A 237 -20.74 -11.65 -0.85
C ASP A 237 -21.45 -12.32 0.33
N ASP A 238 -21.26 -13.60 0.54
CA ASP A 238 -21.82 -14.30 1.69
C ASP A 238 -20.92 -14.08 2.92
N PHE A 239 -21.07 -12.92 3.54
CA PHE A 239 -20.23 -12.56 4.69
C PHE A 239 -20.63 -13.28 5.97
N ASP A 240 -21.86 -13.75 6.07
CA ASP A 240 -22.28 -14.61 7.19
C ASP A 240 -21.49 -15.92 7.16
N LEU A 241 -21.32 -16.50 5.98
CA LEU A 241 -20.49 -17.70 5.77
C LEU A 241 -18.99 -17.39 5.93
N ILE A 242 -18.47 -16.34 5.29
CA ILE A 242 -17.04 -15.98 5.34
C ILE A 242 -16.58 -15.68 6.77
N PHE A 243 -17.44 -15.06 7.57
CA PHE A 243 -17.15 -14.66 8.96
C PHE A 243 -17.81 -15.55 10.01
N GLU A 244 -18.37 -16.71 9.61
CA GLU A 244 -19.05 -17.62 10.56
C GLU A 244 -18.12 -18.11 11.68
N ASP A 245 -16.84 -18.25 11.37
CA ASP A 245 -15.84 -18.79 12.28
C ASP A 245 -15.07 -17.72 13.08
N LEU A 246 -15.42 -16.41 12.94
CA LEU A 246 -14.74 -15.36 13.70
C LEU A 246 -14.72 -15.64 15.21
N ASP A 247 -15.82 -16.14 15.76
CA ASP A 247 -15.95 -16.44 17.20
C ASP A 247 -15.05 -17.63 17.64
N LYS A 248 -14.66 -18.50 16.70
CA LYS A 248 -13.79 -19.66 16.96
C LYS A 248 -12.30 -19.27 16.97
N LEU A 249 -11.92 -18.13 16.40
CA LEU A 249 -10.56 -17.64 16.42
C LEU A 249 -10.13 -17.24 17.82
N LYS A 250 -8.93 -17.66 18.23
CA LYS A 250 -8.36 -17.31 19.55
C LYS A 250 -7.79 -15.90 19.55
N THR A 251 -7.42 -15.38 18.38
CA THR A 251 -6.93 -14.00 18.24
C THR A 251 -8.06 -13.01 18.17
N ASP A 252 -7.84 -11.81 18.71
CA ASP A 252 -8.77 -10.68 18.60
C ASP A 252 -8.43 -9.73 17.45
N ASN A 253 -7.25 -9.86 16.86
CA ASN A 253 -6.82 -9.04 15.74
C ASN A 253 -7.11 -9.73 14.41
N ILE A 254 -8.00 -9.15 13.62
CA ILE A 254 -8.40 -9.63 12.31
C ILE A 254 -8.01 -8.60 11.25
N TYR A 255 -7.26 -9.03 10.26
CA TYR A 255 -6.93 -8.22 9.09
C TYR A 255 -7.77 -8.66 7.91
N ILE A 256 -8.41 -7.72 7.23
CA ILE A 256 -9.17 -7.99 6.01
C ILE A 256 -8.56 -7.17 4.87
N ILE A 257 -8.12 -7.84 3.82
CA ILE A 257 -7.61 -7.22 2.59
C ILE A 257 -8.62 -7.49 1.48
N THR A 258 -9.14 -6.43 0.85
CA THR A 258 -10.01 -6.57 -0.33
C THR A 258 -9.79 -5.45 -1.33
N GLY A 259 -10.24 -5.68 -2.56
CA GLY A 259 -10.39 -4.64 -3.58
C GLY A 259 -11.63 -3.77 -3.36
N MET A 260 -12.00 -3.05 -4.41
CA MET A 260 -13.12 -2.08 -4.36
C MET A 260 -14.50 -2.71 -4.26
N LYS A 261 -14.69 -3.89 -4.88
CA LYS A 261 -16.02 -4.48 -5.05
C LYS A 261 -16.74 -4.78 -3.73
N PRO A 262 -16.15 -5.53 -2.76
CA PRO A 262 -16.87 -5.91 -1.55
C PRO A 262 -16.90 -4.80 -0.48
N TYR A 263 -16.17 -3.70 -0.67
CA TYR A 263 -15.97 -2.67 0.34
C TYR A 263 -17.27 -2.18 1.00
N LYS A 264 -18.24 -1.75 0.21
CA LYS A 264 -19.49 -1.19 0.75
C LYS A 264 -20.25 -2.22 1.59
N LYS A 265 -20.33 -3.45 1.10
CA LYS A 265 -21.07 -4.54 1.76
C LYS A 265 -20.38 -4.99 3.05
N ILE A 266 -19.04 -5.13 3.04
CA ILE A 266 -18.25 -5.45 4.24
C ILE A 266 -18.42 -4.34 5.30
N LYS A 267 -18.37 -3.08 4.87
CA LYS A 267 -18.59 -1.95 5.74
C LYS A 267 -19.98 -1.94 6.37
N GLU A 268 -21.01 -2.27 5.60
CA GLU A 268 -22.39 -2.40 6.08
C GLU A 268 -22.52 -3.58 7.03
N PHE A 269 -21.87 -4.71 6.76
CA PHE A 269 -21.87 -5.90 7.61
C PHE A 269 -21.35 -5.58 9.01
N PHE A 270 -20.14 -4.99 9.11
CA PHE A 270 -19.53 -4.68 10.42
C PHE A 270 -20.26 -3.54 11.15
N LYS A 271 -20.80 -2.53 10.45
CA LYS A 271 -21.56 -1.44 11.08
C LYS A 271 -22.89 -1.89 11.66
N LYS A 272 -23.54 -2.89 11.09
CA LYS A 272 -24.76 -3.46 11.66
C LYS A 272 -24.48 -4.21 12.97
N GLY A 273 -23.30 -4.79 13.12
CA GLY A 273 -22.87 -5.47 14.33
C GLY A 273 -22.55 -4.53 15.49
N ASP A 274 -21.92 -3.38 15.22
CA ASP A 274 -21.59 -2.36 16.24
C ASP A 274 -22.82 -1.71 16.88
N ASN A 275 -23.99 -1.73 16.22
CA ASN A 275 -25.23 -1.13 16.74
C ASN A 275 -26.08 -2.10 17.60
N ASN A 276 -25.61 -3.33 17.80
CA ASN A 276 -26.33 -4.36 18.57
C ASN A 276 -25.62 -4.72 19.90
N GLU A 277 -24.57 -4.00 20.27
CA GLU A 277 -23.96 -4.00 21.61
C GLU A 277 -24.25 -2.66 22.32
#